data_40bd32b1b5ec8ff31d4f110f6761a3c0
#
_entry.id   40bd32b1b5ec8ff31d4f110f6761a3c0
#
_cell.length_a   1.000
_cell.length_b   1.000
_cell.length_c   1.000
_cell.angle_alpha   90.00
_cell.angle_beta   90.00
_cell.angle_gamma   90.00
#
_symmetry.space_group_name_H-M   'P 1'
#
loop_
_entity.id
_entity.type
_entity.pdbx_description
1 polymer ?
#
loop_
_entity_poly.entity_id
_entity_poly.type
_entity_poly.pdbx_seq_one_letter_code
_entity_poly.pdbx_strand_id
1 'polypeptide(L)'
;MNKKKSLLYPCIVFAFLFACIMFSTFAYAKAAPCNKFEKKASGNVYYYDKAGKRVTGLVTIKGKKYYFDSKGVQQNGWQKIKGNYYFFRIKNGAQAYMVTSGKVNQISLAKNGKARYNSQELRKLNVMVYANQQMRQITKRNMSMPEKLWICFQKAVSYNYGGAGNDFAYRSAAANWDVGYAEDMFYRGRGNCFAFASAFAYLANAVGYEASVVSSGGHGWAEIKGKVCDPDWAKVTKNIKLYYRMDYNLSGINGIPRYKNNRAYVKIV
;
A
#
# COMPACT_ATOMS: atom_id res chain seq x y z
N MET A 1 -1.92 105.91 12.95
CA MET A 1 -2.76 105.22 11.96
C MET A 1 -1.89 104.14 11.31
N ASN A 2 -1.99 102.93 11.80
CA ASN A 2 -1.11 101.84 11.33
C ASN A 2 -1.97 100.83 10.56
N LYS A 3 -1.66 100.75 9.27
CA LYS A 3 -2.22 99.70 8.41
C LYS A 3 -1.43 98.44 8.61
N LYS A 4 -2.07 97.37 9.16
CA LYS A 4 -1.56 96.02 9.19
C LYS A 4 -1.67 95.40 7.79
N LYS A 5 -0.49 95.10 7.20
CA LYS A 5 -0.43 94.27 6.01
C LYS A 5 -0.55 92.78 6.42
N SER A 6 -1.62 92.11 5.96
CA SER A 6 -1.73 90.65 6.08
C SER A 6 -0.85 89.99 5.03
N LEU A 7 0.11 89.20 5.46
CA LEU A 7 0.87 88.31 4.60
C LEU A 7 -0.01 87.02 4.34
N LEU A 8 -0.36 86.88 3.09
CA LEU A 8 -0.92 85.62 2.61
C LEU A 8 0.28 84.68 2.29
N TYR A 9 0.39 83.60 3.05
CA TYR A 9 1.22 82.44 2.69
C TYR A 9 0.53 81.58 1.68
N PRO A 10 1.11 81.22 0.55
CA PRO A 10 0.54 80.25 -0.33
C PRO A 10 0.79 78.86 0.27
N CYS A 11 -0.28 78.16 0.64
CA CYS A 11 -0.23 76.71 0.94
C CYS A 11 0.16 75.92 -0.34
N ILE A 12 1.41 75.51 -0.36
CA ILE A 12 1.84 74.51 -1.34
C ILE A 12 1.32 73.18 -0.87
N VAL A 13 0.22 72.74 -1.49
CA VAL A 13 -0.30 71.38 -1.32
C VAL A 13 0.61 70.45 -2.13
N PHE A 14 1.52 69.78 -1.43
CA PHE A 14 2.24 68.63 -2.00
C PHE A 14 1.27 67.49 -2.10
N ALA A 15 0.70 67.32 -3.28
CA ALA A 15 -0.02 66.10 -3.62
C ALA A 15 1.00 64.99 -3.81
N PHE A 16 1.20 64.16 -2.77
CA PHE A 16 1.90 62.89 -2.89
C PHE A 16 1.02 61.98 -3.73
N LEU A 17 1.31 61.88 -5.00
CA LEU A 17 0.84 60.80 -5.86
C LEU A 17 1.47 59.47 -5.37
N PHE A 18 0.80 58.81 -4.46
CA PHE A 18 1.05 57.41 -4.15
C PHE A 18 0.60 56.60 -5.39
N ALA A 19 1.52 56.43 -6.34
CA ALA A 19 1.37 55.42 -7.38
C ALA A 19 1.42 54.05 -6.69
N CYS A 20 0.26 53.53 -6.30
CA CYS A 20 0.09 52.12 -6.01
C CYS A 20 0.41 51.34 -7.28
N ILE A 21 1.68 50.96 -7.43
CA ILE A 21 2.07 49.92 -8.38
C ILE A 21 1.47 48.63 -7.80
N MET A 22 0.25 48.33 -8.23
CA MET A 22 -0.35 47.02 -8.10
C MET A 22 0.52 46.08 -8.92
N PHE A 23 1.54 45.50 -8.31
CA PHE A 23 2.12 44.26 -8.82
C PHE A 23 1.03 43.22 -8.74
N SER A 24 0.20 43.18 -9.77
CA SER A 24 -0.58 41.99 -10.06
C SER A 24 0.44 40.89 -10.32
N THR A 25 0.75 40.10 -9.27
CA THR A 25 1.38 38.82 -9.43
C THR A 25 0.42 37.99 -10.25
N PHE A 26 0.56 38.05 -11.56
CA PHE A 26 0.00 37.01 -12.42
C PHE A 26 0.66 35.71 -11.93
N ALA A 27 -0.01 35.03 -11.01
CA ALA A 27 0.27 33.65 -10.75
C ALA A 27 0.07 32.97 -12.09
N TYR A 28 1.15 32.70 -12.81
CA TYR A 28 1.14 31.88 -14.00
C TYR A 28 0.52 30.56 -13.55
N ALA A 29 -0.78 30.40 -13.78
CA ALA A 29 -1.46 29.14 -13.55
C ALA A 29 -0.72 28.13 -14.43
N LYS A 30 0.08 27.27 -13.79
CA LYS A 30 0.83 26.23 -14.49
C LYS A 30 -0.16 25.49 -15.36
N ALA A 31 0.01 25.55 -16.67
CA ALA A 31 -0.89 24.91 -17.61
C ALA A 31 -1.13 23.47 -17.18
N ALA A 32 -2.40 23.05 -17.18
CA ALA A 32 -2.75 21.71 -16.77
C ALA A 32 -1.96 20.70 -17.62
N PRO A 33 -1.36 19.65 -17.02
CA PRO A 33 -0.61 18.67 -17.79
C PRO A 33 -1.55 17.97 -18.79
N CYS A 34 -1.11 17.82 -20.04
CA CYS A 34 -1.86 17.14 -21.10
C CYS A 34 -1.09 15.93 -21.61
N ASN A 35 -1.79 14.83 -21.93
CA ASN A 35 -1.23 13.58 -22.47
C ASN A 35 -0.02 13.06 -21.70
N LYS A 36 0.01 13.22 -20.36
CA LYS A 36 1.17 12.80 -19.55
C LYS A 36 0.81 12.30 -18.17
N PHE A 37 1.70 11.47 -17.66
CA PHE A 37 1.71 11.08 -16.25
C PHE A 37 2.29 12.20 -15.40
N GLU A 38 1.71 12.40 -14.22
CA GLU A 38 2.22 13.30 -13.20
C GLU A 38 2.30 12.57 -11.86
N LYS A 39 3.48 12.59 -11.22
CA LYS A 39 3.68 12.10 -9.86
C LYS A 39 3.69 13.28 -8.91
N LYS A 40 2.78 13.28 -7.94
CA LYS A 40 2.72 14.30 -6.89
C LYS A 40 3.71 14.00 -5.74
N ALA A 41 4.00 14.98 -4.89
CA ALA A 41 4.85 14.82 -3.71
C ALA A 41 4.35 13.70 -2.76
N SER A 42 3.04 13.46 -2.70
CA SER A 42 2.44 12.33 -1.97
C SER A 42 2.82 10.94 -2.53
N GLY A 43 3.47 10.89 -3.69
CA GLY A 43 3.74 9.67 -4.44
C GLY A 43 2.58 9.21 -5.32
N ASN A 44 1.42 9.87 -5.27
CA ASN A 44 0.30 9.54 -6.15
C ASN A 44 0.65 9.86 -7.60
N VAL A 45 0.29 8.95 -8.51
CA VAL A 45 0.48 9.10 -9.96
C VAL A 45 -0.88 9.26 -10.61
N TYR A 46 -0.99 10.26 -11.47
CA TYR A 46 -2.16 10.57 -12.27
C TYR A 46 -1.79 10.56 -13.75
N TYR A 47 -2.77 10.38 -14.62
CA TYR A 47 -2.63 10.65 -16.04
C TYR A 47 -3.68 11.68 -16.45
N TYR A 48 -3.26 12.62 -17.25
CA TYR A 48 -4.13 13.64 -17.81
C TYR A 48 -4.28 13.41 -19.31
N ASP A 49 -5.50 13.43 -19.80
CA ASP A 49 -5.81 13.29 -21.22
C ASP A 49 -5.41 14.54 -22.03
N LYS A 50 -5.75 14.57 -23.31
CA LYS A 50 -5.47 15.69 -24.20
C LYS A 50 -6.14 17.00 -23.78
N ALA A 51 -7.26 16.91 -23.05
CA ALA A 51 -8.00 18.06 -22.52
C ALA A 51 -7.49 18.50 -21.12
N GLY A 52 -6.45 17.88 -20.58
CA GLY A 52 -5.95 18.15 -19.23
C GLY A 52 -6.83 17.60 -18.12
N LYS A 53 -7.76 16.69 -18.40
CA LYS A 53 -8.61 16.04 -17.42
C LYS A 53 -7.96 14.76 -16.88
N ARG A 54 -8.06 14.54 -15.57
CA ARG A 54 -7.60 13.27 -14.96
C ARG A 54 -8.46 12.11 -15.46
N VAL A 55 -7.79 11.04 -15.90
CA VAL A 55 -8.47 9.80 -16.27
C VAL A 55 -8.79 8.95 -15.05
N THR A 56 -9.87 8.16 -15.16
CA THR A 56 -10.30 7.19 -14.16
C THR A 56 -10.62 5.85 -14.82
N GLY A 57 -10.64 4.77 -14.04
CA GLY A 57 -10.97 3.45 -14.55
C GLY A 57 -9.82 2.80 -15.32
N LEU A 58 -10.17 1.81 -16.15
CA LEU A 58 -9.23 1.05 -16.99
C LEU A 58 -9.01 1.80 -18.31
N VAL A 59 -7.78 2.24 -18.56
CA VAL A 59 -7.42 3.09 -19.71
C VAL A 59 -6.21 2.50 -20.44
N THR A 60 -6.23 2.57 -21.78
CA THR A 60 -5.08 2.22 -22.63
C THR A 60 -4.31 3.50 -22.99
N ILE A 61 -3.02 3.53 -22.65
CA ILE A 61 -2.13 4.65 -22.93
C ILE A 61 -0.88 4.08 -23.61
N LYS A 62 -0.62 4.52 -24.85
CA LYS A 62 0.53 4.04 -25.65
C LYS A 62 0.64 2.51 -25.65
N GLY A 63 -0.47 1.82 -25.91
CA GLY A 63 -0.56 0.35 -26.03
C GLY A 63 -0.52 -0.43 -24.71
N LYS A 64 -0.33 0.22 -23.55
CA LYS A 64 -0.35 -0.41 -22.23
C LYS A 64 -1.62 -0.06 -21.47
N LYS A 65 -2.18 -1.02 -20.73
CA LYS A 65 -3.38 -0.79 -19.91
C LYS A 65 -2.99 -0.40 -18.48
N TYR A 66 -3.66 0.62 -17.96
CA TYR A 66 -3.48 1.18 -16.62
C TYR A 66 -4.82 1.23 -15.91
N TYR A 67 -4.81 1.21 -14.60
CA TYR A 67 -6.02 1.40 -13.81
C TYR A 67 -5.86 2.57 -12.85
N PHE A 68 -6.85 3.45 -12.86
CA PHE A 68 -6.96 4.60 -11.98
C PHE A 68 -8.25 4.49 -11.17
N ASP A 69 -8.19 4.77 -9.88
CA ASP A 69 -9.39 4.78 -9.04
C ASP A 69 -10.33 5.95 -9.38
N SER A 70 -11.44 6.08 -8.65
CA SER A 70 -12.42 7.16 -8.85
C SER A 70 -11.84 8.57 -8.63
N LYS A 71 -10.72 8.70 -7.89
CA LYS A 71 -9.99 9.95 -7.68
C LYS A 71 -8.90 10.19 -8.74
N GLY A 72 -8.78 9.31 -9.72
CA GLY A 72 -7.76 9.35 -10.78
C GLY A 72 -6.38 8.90 -10.30
N VAL A 73 -6.25 8.26 -9.14
CA VAL A 73 -4.96 7.78 -8.64
C VAL A 73 -4.65 6.42 -9.26
N GLN A 74 -3.48 6.30 -9.91
CA GLN A 74 -3.04 5.04 -10.51
C GLN A 74 -2.96 3.93 -9.47
N GLN A 75 -3.44 2.74 -9.83
CA GLN A 75 -3.44 1.56 -8.97
C GLN A 75 -2.38 0.54 -9.42
N ASN A 76 -1.81 -0.22 -8.47
CA ASN A 76 -0.89 -1.34 -8.71
C ASN A 76 -1.29 -2.54 -7.84
N GLY A 77 -0.63 -3.69 -8.04
CA GLY A 77 -0.99 -4.95 -7.40
C GLY A 77 -2.29 -5.52 -7.95
N TRP A 78 -2.89 -6.47 -7.23
CA TRP A 78 -4.16 -7.07 -7.61
C TRP A 78 -5.32 -6.09 -7.46
N GLN A 79 -6.17 -6.03 -8.49
CA GLN A 79 -7.37 -5.19 -8.53
C GLN A 79 -8.57 -6.00 -9.01
N LYS A 80 -9.73 -5.82 -8.36
CA LYS A 80 -11.01 -6.34 -8.84
C LYS A 80 -11.73 -5.23 -9.59
N ILE A 81 -11.94 -5.41 -10.89
CA ILE A 81 -12.53 -4.40 -11.79
C ILE A 81 -13.70 -5.05 -12.52
N LYS A 82 -14.92 -4.56 -12.28
CA LYS A 82 -16.15 -5.10 -12.89
C LYS A 82 -16.23 -6.64 -12.80
N GLY A 83 -15.99 -7.17 -11.58
CA GLY A 83 -16.06 -8.59 -11.28
C GLY A 83 -14.85 -9.44 -11.70
N ASN A 84 -13.91 -8.92 -12.48
CA ASN A 84 -12.71 -9.62 -12.93
C ASN A 84 -11.48 -9.16 -12.15
N TYR A 85 -10.46 -10.02 -12.03
CA TYR A 85 -9.22 -9.72 -11.35
C TYR A 85 -8.11 -9.49 -12.35
N TYR A 86 -7.29 -8.44 -12.09
CA TYR A 86 -6.16 -8.02 -12.91
C TYR A 86 -5.00 -7.66 -12.02
N PHE A 87 -3.79 -7.84 -12.53
CA PHE A 87 -2.57 -7.42 -11.83
C PHE A 87 -1.85 -6.31 -12.56
N PHE A 88 -1.48 -5.25 -11.84
CA PHE A 88 -0.74 -4.10 -12.37
C PHE A 88 0.63 -4.04 -11.70
N ARG A 89 1.68 -4.20 -12.50
CA ARG A 89 3.09 -4.27 -12.03
C ARG A 89 3.81 -2.97 -12.30
N ILE A 90 4.51 -2.45 -11.30
CA ILE A 90 5.52 -1.41 -11.47
C ILE A 90 6.79 -2.08 -11.98
N LYS A 91 7.34 -1.59 -13.10
CA LYS A 91 8.63 -2.05 -13.64
C LYS A 91 9.56 -0.86 -13.74
N ASN A 92 10.78 -0.98 -13.18
CA ASN A 92 11.86 0.02 -13.24
C ASN A 92 11.42 1.43 -12.77
N GLY A 93 10.64 1.50 -11.67
CA GLY A 93 10.17 2.77 -11.12
C GLY A 93 9.12 3.52 -11.97
N ALA A 94 8.72 2.93 -13.10
CA ALA A 94 7.72 3.49 -14.00
C ALA A 94 6.29 3.30 -13.49
N GLN A 95 5.33 3.71 -14.29
CA GLN A 95 3.90 3.54 -14.00
C GLN A 95 3.52 2.05 -13.97
N ALA A 96 2.57 1.73 -13.10
CA ALA A 96 2.04 0.37 -12.98
C ALA A 96 1.11 0.04 -14.15
N TYR A 97 1.51 -0.88 -15.01
CA TYR A 97 0.68 -1.35 -16.13
C TYR A 97 0.25 -2.80 -15.95
N MET A 98 -0.86 -3.16 -16.62
CA MET A 98 -1.44 -4.50 -16.57
C MET A 98 -0.48 -5.56 -17.09
N VAL A 99 -0.36 -6.65 -16.34
CA VAL A 99 0.31 -7.89 -16.80
C VAL A 99 -0.70 -8.71 -17.60
N THR A 100 -0.35 -9.13 -18.82
CA THR A 100 -1.26 -9.78 -19.78
C THR A 100 -0.92 -11.23 -20.08
N SER A 101 0.06 -11.82 -19.40
CA SER A 101 0.44 -13.22 -19.60
C SER A 101 1.23 -13.77 -18.41
N GLY A 102 1.40 -15.10 -18.37
CA GLY A 102 2.17 -15.79 -17.34
C GLY A 102 1.38 -15.97 -16.04
N LYS A 103 2.12 -16.11 -14.94
CA LYS A 103 1.54 -16.27 -13.60
C LYS A 103 1.99 -15.15 -12.67
N VAL A 104 1.12 -14.74 -11.77
CA VAL A 104 1.41 -13.82 -10.66
C VAL A 104 0.81 -14.43 -9.40
N ASN A 105 1.60 -14.58 -8.35
CA ASN A 105 1.22 -15.24 -7.09
C ASN A 105 0.58 -16.64 -7.34
N GLN A 106 1.15 -17.39 -8.29
CA GLN A 106 0.66 -18.68 -8.81
C GLN A 106 -0.66 -18.62 -9.61
N ILE A 107 -1.30 -17.47 -9.75
CA ILE A 107 -2.52 -17.29 -10.53
C ILE A 107 -2.18 -17.04 -12.00
N SER A 108 -2.76 -17.83 -12.89
CA SER A 108 -2.57 -17.68 -14.34
C SER A 108 -3.33 -16.49 -14.90
N LEU A 109 -2.73 -15.80 -15.87
CA LEU A 109 -3.34 -14.67 -16.56
C LEU A 109 -3.64 -15.02 -18.01
N ALA A 110 -4.82 -14.63 -18.50
CA ALA A 110 -5.19 -14.70 -19.90
C ALA A 110 -4.51 -13.56 -20.69
N LYS A 111 -4.44 -13.66 -22.03
CA LYS A 111 -3.87 -12.63 -22.93
C LYS A 111 -4.48 -11.23 -22.75
N ASN A 112 -5.74 -11.15 -22.30
CA ASN A 112 -6.40 -9.87 -22.00
C ASN A 112 -6.13 -9.35 -20.58
N GLY A 113 -5.29 -10.05 -19.80
CA GLY A 113 -4.90 -9.71 -18.44
C GLY A 113 -5.85 -10.20 -17.35
N LYS A 114 -6.99 -10.83 -17.70
CA LYS A 114 -7.89 -11.41 -16.69
C LYS A 114 -7.24 -12.61 -16.00
N ALA A 115 -7.35 -12.67 -14.68
CA ALA A 115 -6.98 -13.87 -13.94
C ALA A 115 -7.88 -15.03 -14.31
N ARG A 116 -7.29 -16.22 -14.43
CA ARG A 116 -7.99 -17.52 -14.51
C ARG A 116 -7.84 -18.19 -13.16
N TYR A 117 -8.93 -18.63 -12.58
CA TYR A 117 -8.93 -19.14 -11.20
C TYR A 117 -10.04 -20.17 -10.97
N ASN A 118 -9.78 -21.10 -10.07
CA ASN A 118 -10.76 -21.96 -9.45
C ASN A 118 -11.32 -21.33 -8.15
N SER A 119 -12.18 -22.03 -7.42
CA SER A 119 -12.80 -21.52 -6.19
C SER A 119 -11.80 -21.18 -5.08
N GLN A 120 -10.74 -21.98 -4.93
CA GLN A 120 -9.69 -21.72 -3.93
C GLN A 120 -8.83 -20.51 -4.31
N GLU A 121 -8.45 -20.41 -5.57
CA GLU A 121 -7.70 -19.25 -6.11
C GLU A 121 -8.54 -17.98 -6.08
N LEU A 122 -9.87 -18.08 -6.22
CA LEU A 122 -10.78 -16.93 -6.04
C LEU A 122 -10.70 -16.38 -4.61
N ARG A 123 -10.70 -17.23 -3.59
CA ARG A 123 -10.51 -16.80 -2.19
C ARG A 123 -9.17 -16.12 -2.01
N LYS A 124 -8.09 -16.71 -2.53
CA LYS A 124 -6.74 -16.13 -2.50
C LYS A 124 -6.69 -14.75 -3.17
N LEU A 125 -7.31 -14.60 -4.34
CA LEU A 125 -7.43 -13.31 -5.04
C LEU A 125 -8.15 -12.25 -4.20
N ASN A 126 -9.26 -12.61 -3.54
CA ASN A 126 -9.98 -11.70 -2.65
C ASN A 126 -9.09 -11.23 -1.49
N VAL A 127 -8.37 -12.16 -0.85
CA VAL A 127 -7.42 -11.84 0.23
C VAL A 127 -6.31 -10.91 -0.27
N MET A 128 -5.72 -11.17 -1.45
CA MET A 128 -4.67 -10.32 -2.03
C MET A 128 -5.18 -8.91 -2.38
N VAL A 129 -6.39 -8.79 -2.93
CA VAL A 129 -7.02 -7.48 -3.19
C VAL A 129 -7.26 -6.74 -1.88
N TYR A 130 -7.78 -7.42 -0.86
CA TYR A 130 -8.00 -6.82 0.46
C TYR A 130 -6.70 -6.37 1.11
N ALA A 131 -5.67 -7.21 1.13
CA ALA A 131 -4.34 -6.86 1.67
C ALA A 131 -3.75 -5.63 0.97
N ASN A 132 -3.90 -5.55 -0.36
CA ASN A 132 -3.44 -4.41 -1.15
C ASN A 132 -4.21 -3.12 -0.79
N GLN A 133 -5.51 -3.21 -0.53
CA GLN A 133 -6.32 -2.08 -0.06
C GLN A 133 -5.91 -1.65 1.36
N GLN A 134 -5.79 -2.60 2.29
CA GLN A 134 -5.35 -2.33 3.67
C GLN A 134 -3.97 -1.68 3.70
N MET A 135 -2.99 -2.24 3.00
CA MET A 135 -1.63 -1.67 2.91
C MET A 135 -1.67 -0.21 2.45
N ARG A 136 -2.52 0.12 1.46
CA ARG A 136 -2.67 1.50 0.96
C ARG A 136 -3.35 2.43 1.94
N GLN A 137 -4.27 1.94 2.75
CA GLN A 137 -4.96 2.74 3.77
C GLN A 137 -4.03 3.14 4.92
N ILE A 138 -3.12 2.23 5.31
CA ILE A 138 -2.24 2.42 6.45
C ILE A 138 -0.87 3.02 6.09
N THR A 139 -0.52 3.10 4.80
CA THR A 139 0.78 3.63 4.33
C THR A 139 0.61 4.79 3.38
N LYS A 140 1.64 5.64 3.28
CA LYS A 140 1.72 6.68 2.24
C LYS A 140 2.46 6.13 1.01
N ARG A 141 2.08 6.59 -0.18
CA ARG A 141 2.69 6.09 -1.43
C ARG A 141 4.16 6.43 -1.60
N ASN A 142 4.60 7.57 -1.06
CA ASN A 142 5.99 8.02 -1.10
C ASN A 142 6.90 7.35 -0.07
N MET A 143 6.36 6.54 0.84
CA MET A 143 7.16 5.74 1.77
C MET A 143 7.95 4.66 1.01
N SER A 144 9.15 4.36 1.49
CA SER A 144 9.96 3.23 1.03
C SER A 144 9.30 1.88 1.33
N MET A 145 9.74 0.83 0.65
CA MET A 145 9.26 -0.53 0.92
C MET A 145 9.53 -0.98 2.37
N PRO A 146 10.72 -0.75 2.97
CA PRO A 146 10.95 -1.09 4.38
C PRO A 146 10.02 -0.38 5.35
N GLU A 147 9.76 0.93 5.16
CA GLU A 147 8.82 1.68 6.00
C GLU A 147 7.39 1.11 5.90
N LYS A 148 6.93 0.82 4.68
CA LYS A 148 5.63 0.17 4.48
C LYS A 148 5.56 -1.19 5.15
N LEU A 149 6.62 -2.01 5.03
CA LEU A 149 6.68 -3.32 5.65
C LEU A 149 6.58 -3.23 7.17
N TRP A 150 7.29 -2.29 7.78
CA TRP A 150 7.22 -2.03 9.22
C TRP A 150 5.81 -1.65 9.68
N ILE A 151 5.14 -0.73 8.97
CA ILE A 151 3.75 -0.34 9.27
C ILE A 151 2.80 -1.54 9.09
N CYS A 152 2.99 -2.36 8.06
CA CYS A 152 2.23 -3.58 7.86
C CYS A 152 2.44 -4.59 9.00
N PHE A 153 3.65 -4.70 9.54
CA PHE A 153 3.92 -5.54 10.69
C PHE A 153 3.20 -5.03 11.95
N GLN A 154 3.30 -3.73 12.24
CA GLN A 154 2.58 -3.11 13.35
C GLN A 154 1.05 -3.29 13.20
N LYS A 155 0.51 -3.19 11.98
CA LYS A 155 -0.90 -3.49 11.70
C LYS A 155 -1.23 -4.93 12.04
N ALA A 156 -0.41 -5.90 11.65
CA ALA A 156 -0.62 -7.30 12.00
C ALA A 156 -0.62 -7.51 13.53
N VAL A 157 0.34 -6.93 14.25
CA VAL A 157 0.40 -6.97 15.72
C VAL A 157 -0.85 -6.35 16.38
N SER A 158 -1.50 -5.39 15.74
CA SER A 158 -2.67 -4.70 16.30
C SER A 158 -3.95 -5.55 16.32
N TYR A 159 -4.02 -6.63 15.57
CA TYR A 159 -5.17 -7.53 15.58
C TYR A 159 -5.33 -8.27 16.93
N ASN A 160 -6.50 -8.85 17.16
CA ASN A 160 -6.79 -9.55 18.40
C ASN A 160 -6.47 -11.06 18.29
N TYR A 161 -5.95 -11.63 19.39
CA TYR A 161 -5.79 -13.06 19.50
C TYR A 161 -7.13 -13.72 19.87
N GLY A 162 -7.39 -14.93 19.33
CA GLY A 162 -8.52 -15.77 19.70
C GLY A 162 -9.67 -15.78 18.68
N GLY A 163 -10.62 -16.67 18.90
CA GLY A 163 -11.82 -16.81 18.07
C GLY A 163 -11.58 -17.37 16.67
N ALA A 164 -10.42 -17.94 16.40
CA ALA A 164 -10.21 -18.73 15.21
C ALA A 164 -11.07 -19.99 15.29
N GLY A 165 -11.71 -20.35 14.20
CA GLY A 165 -12.51 -21.56 14.11
C GLY A 165 -11.71 -22.79 14.52
N ASN A 166 -12.37 -23.82 14.96
CA ASN A 166 -11.83 -25.02 15.62
C ASN A 166 -10.91 -25.90 14.76
N ASP A 167 -10.41 -25.41 13.66
CA ASP A 167 -9.81 -26.21 12.60
C ASP A 167 -8.28 -26.08 12.51
N PHE A 168 -7.60 -26.01 13.64
CA PHE A 168 -6.17 -25.73 13.66
C PHE A 168 -5.26 -26.85 13.15
N ALA A 169 -5.61 -28.10 13.42
CA ALA A 169 -4.67 -29.20 13.34
C ALA A 169 -4.37 -29.69 11.91
N TYR A 170 -5.26 -29.51 10.97
CA TYR A 170 -5.14 -30.08 9.62
C TYR A 170 -4.98 -29.06 8.49
N ARG A 171 -5.06 -27.79 8.78
CA ARG A 171 -5.00 -26.74 7.76
C ARG A 171 -3.60 -26.54 7.20
N SER A 172 -2.57 -26.77 8.00
CA SER A 172 -1.18 -26.67 7.53
C SER A 172 -0.77 -27.72 6.50
N ALA A 173 -1.53 -28.82 6.40
CA ALA A 173 -1.31 -29.86 5.39
C ALA A 173 -2.10 -29.62 4.08
N ALA A 174 -3.11 -28.76 4.09
CA ALA A 174 -3.93 -28.45 2.93
C ALA A 174 -3.27 -27.36 2.05
N ALA A 175 -3.38 -27.50 0.74
CA ALA A 175 -2.98 -26.44 -0.18
C ALA A 175 -3.76 -25.14 0.12
N ASN A 176 -3.06 -24.01 0.16
CA ASN A 176 -3.64 -22.68 0.45
C ASN A 176 -4.35 -22.57 1.83
N TRP A 177 -3.87 -23.29 2.84
CA TRP A 177 -4.38 -23.20 4.20
C TRP A 177 -4.27 -21.78 4.78
N ASP A 178 -3.27 -21.03 4.37
CA ASP A 178 -2.97 -19.65 4.72
C ASP A 178 -4.12 -18.68 4.38
N VAL A 179 -4.88 -18.96 3.32
CA VAL A 179 -5.99 -18.11 2.86
C VAL A 179 -7.09 -18.01 3.92
N GLY A 180 -7.53 -19.14 4.49
CA GLY A 180 -8.58 -19.15 5.51
C GLY A 180 -8.17 -18.38 6.78
N TYR A 181 -6.90 -18.49 7.18
CA TYR A 181 -6.35 -17.76 8.31
C TYR A 181 -6.25 -16.25 8.03
N ALA A 182 -5.85 -15.87 6.83
CA ALA A 182 -5.82 -14.48 6.43
C ALA A 182 -7.24 -13.88 6.37
N GLU A 183 -8.24 -14.64 5.91
CA GLU A 183 -9.64 -14.21 5.91
C GLU A 183 -10.16 -13.96 7.34
N ASP A 184 -9.88 -14.87 8.29
CA ASP A 184 -10.26 -14.68 9.70
C ASP A 184 -9.68 -13.36 10.24
N MET A 185 -8.39 -13.13 10.03
CA MET A 185 -7.74 -11.93 10.52
C MET A 185 -8.25 -10.66 9.83
N PHE A 186 -8.41 -10.67 8.51
CA PHE A 186 -8.82 -9.48 7.76
C PHE A 186 -10.29 -9.13 7.93
N TYR A 187 -11.18 -10.13 8.03
CA TYR A 187 -12.62 -9.87 8.05
C TYR A 187 -13.22 -9.88 9.45
N ARG A 188 -12.59 -10.62 10.39
CA ARG A 188 -13.05 -10.70 11.79
C ARG A 188 -12.18 -9.91 12.76
N GLY A 189 -10.97 -9.48 12.33
CA GLY A 189 -10.03 -8.74 13.16
C GLY A 189 -9.36 -9.55 14.26
N ARG A 190 -9.46 -10.88 14.22
CA ARG A 190 -8.92 -11.79 15.24
C ARG A 190 -8.60 -13.17 14.68
N GLY A 191 -7.66 -13.85 15.32
CA GLY A 191 -7.25 -15.18 14.94
C GLY A 191 -6.11 -15.69 15.83
N ASN A 192 -5.54 -16.84 15.47
CA ASN A 192 -4.40 -17.43 16.15
C ASN A 192 -3.07 -17.04 15.50
N CYS A 193 -1.96 -17.64 15.95
CA CYS A 193 -0.62 -17.40 15.40
C CYS A 193 -0.55 -17.58 13.87
N PHE A 194 -1.23 -18.58 13.31
CA PHE A 194 -1.29 -18.78 11.84
C PHE A 194 -2.03 -17.63 11.13
N ALA A 195 -3.08 -17.10 11.74
CA ALA A 195 -3.82 -15.97 11.18
C ALA A 195 -3.00 -14.68 11.23
N PHE A 196 -2.27 -14.43 12.32
CA PHE A 196 -1.32 -13.33 12.42
C PHE A 196 -0.23 -13.42 11.34
N ALA A 197 0.37 -14.61 11.18
CA ALA A 197 1.39 -14.88 10.19
C ALA A 197 0.87 -14.69 8.76
N SER A 198 -0.29 -15.26 8.45
CA SER A 198 -0.91 -15.18 7.12
C SER A 198 -1.26 -13.75 6.76
N ALA A 199 -1.94 -13.03 7.64
CA ALA A 199 -2.29 -11.63 7.39
C ALA A 199 -1.06 -10.76 7.11
N PHE A 200 0.01 -10.91 7.92
CA PHE A 200 1.25 -10.17 7.68
C PHE A 200 1.92 -10.57 6.36
N ALA A 201 1.98 -11.85 6.03
CA ALA A 201 2.58 -12.31 4.78
C ALA A 201 1.86 -11.73 3.55
N TYR A 202 0.53 -11.66 3.56
CA TYR A 202 -0.25 -11.02 2.49
C TYR A 202 -0.05 -9.51 2.44
N LEU A 203 0.05 -8.82 3.57
CA LEU A 203 0.39 -7.40 3.63
C LEU A 203 1.80 -7.14 3.09
N ALA A 204 2.77 -7.98 3.43
CA ALA A 204 4.13 -7.90 2.92
C ALA A 204 4.20 -8.11 1.40
N ASN A 205 3.43 -9.08 0.88
CA ASN A 205 3.29 -9.29 -0.56
C ASN A 205 2.66 -8.08 -1.26
N ALA A 206 1.66 -7.44 -0.65
CA ALA A 206 1.06 -6.21 -1.17
C ALA A 206 2.05 -5.03 -1.22
N VAL A 207 3.03 -4.98 -0.32
CA VAL A 207 4.17 -4.03 -0.38
C VAL A 207 5.10 -4.35 -1.55
N GLY A 208 5.22 -5.63 -1.93
CA GLY A 208 6.10 -6.13 -2.99
C GLY A 208 7.22 -7.07 -2.52
N TYR A 209 7.13 -7.59 -1.30
CA TYR A 209 8.05 -8.62 -0.82
C TYR A 209 7.55 -10.02 -1.18
N GLU A 210 8.49 -10.89 -1.49
CA GLU A 210 8.24 -12.33 -1.41
C GLU A 210 8.12 -12.70 0.08
N ALA A 211 7.01 -13.32 0.43
CA ALA A 211 6.72 -13.73 1.80
C ALA A 211 6.24 -15.17 1.82
N SER A 212 6.55 -15.88 2.88
CA SER A 212 6.01 -17.20 3.16
C SER A 212 5.28 -17.19 4.51
N VAL A 213 4.21 -17.96 4.62
CA VAL A 213 3.67 -18.37 5.92
C VAL A 213 4.32 -19.69 6.29
N VAL A 214 4.86 -19.77 7.49
CA VAL A 214 5.58 -20.94 7.98
C VAL A 214 4.83 -21.54 9.16
N SER A 215 4.74 -22.86 9.19
CA SER A 215 4.16 -23.64 10.29
C SER A 215 5.18 -24.63 10.83
N SER A 216 5.31 -24.72 12.13
CA SER A 216 6.05 -25.78 12.84
C SER A 216 5.13 -26.80 13.54
N GLY A 217 3.86 -26.90 13.12
CA GLY A 217 2.86 -27.74 13.76
C GLY A 217 2.13 -27.04 14.90
N GLY A 218 2.82 -26.52 15.89
CA GLY A 218 2.22 -25.82 17.04
C GLY A 218 2.21 -24.31 16.95
N HIS A 219 2.98 -23.73 16.02
CA HIS A 219 3.11 -22.29 15.88
C HIS A 219 3.28 -21.88 14.42
N GLY A 220 2.82 -20.65 14.08
CA GLY A 220 2.93 -20.07 12.76
C GLY A 220 3.54 -18.66 12.77
N TRP A 221 4.41 -18.38 11.81
CA TRP A 221 5.01 -17.06 11.59
C TRP A 221 5.16 -16.76 10.11
N ALA A 222 5.47 -15.53 9.77
CA ALA A 222 5.84 -15.18 8.39
C ALA A 222 7.36 -15.17 8.23
N GLU A 223 7.83 -15.55 7.03
CA GLU A 223 9.24 -15.44 6.65
C GLU A 223 9.40 -14.49 5.47
N ILE A 224 10.33 -13.54 5.58
CA ILE A 224 10.68 -12.59 4.54
C ILE A 224 12.21 -12.55 4.40
N LYS A 225 12.72 -12.94 3.23
CA LYS A 225 14.17 -12.99 2.95
C LYS A 225 14.94 -13.74 4.04
N GLY A 226 14.46 -14.91 4.45
CA GLY A 226 15.09 -15.75 5.46
C GLY A 226 15.08 -15.18 6.89
N LYS A 227 14.24 -14.20 7.18
CA LYS A 227 14.07 -13.62 8.52
C LYS A 227 12.69 -13.95 9.08
N VAL A 228 12.62 -14.25 10.36
CA VAL A 228 11.37 -14.47 11.11
C VAL A 228 10.62 -13.15 11.28
N CYS A 229 9.35 -13.16 10.99
CA CYS A 229 8.41 -12.08 11.32
C CYS A 229 7.24 -12.71 12.08
N ASP A 230 7.18 -12.49 13.37
CA ASP A 230 6.17 -13.10 14.24
C ASP A 230 5.32 -12.05 14.96
N PRO A 231 4.19 -11.63 14.34
CA PRO A 231 3.33 -10.61 14.93
C PRO A 231 2.62 -11.10 16.20
N ASP A 232 2.40 -12.41 16.37
CA ASP A 232 1.76 -12.98 17.54
C ASP A 232 2.68 -12.85 18.76
N TRP A 233 3.90 -13.34 18.69
CA TRP A 233 4.87 -13.19 19.78
C TRP A 233 5.28 -11.75 20.02
N ALA A 234 5.34 -10.92 18.98
CA ALA A 234 5.52 -9.49 19.12
C ALA A 234 4.42 -8.86 20.00
N LYS A 235 3.17 -9.31 19.83
CA LYS A 235 2.03 -8.86 20.63
C LYS A 235 2.09 -9.38 22.06
N VAL A 236 2.31 -10.68 22.24
CA VAL A 236 2.34 -11.34 23.56
C VAL A 236 3.44 -10.74 24.43
N THR A 237 4.64 -10.59 23.90
CA THR A 237 5.80 -10.09 24.66
C THR A 237 5.88 -8.56 24.70
N LYS A 238 5.05 -7.85 23.95
CA LYS A 238 5.12 -6.39 23.73
C LYS A 238 6.47 -5.94 23.16
N ASN A 239 7.26 -6.86 22.61
CA ASN A 239 8.56 -6.56 21.99
C ASN A 239 8.48 -6.64 20.47
N ILE A 240 7.83 -5.63 19.86
CA ILE A 240 7.56 -5.60 18.42
C ILE A 240 8.86 -5.64 17.60
N LYS A 241 9.91 -4.95 18.06
CA LYS A 241 11.18 -4.86 17.31
C LYS A 241 11.92 -6.19 17.27
N LEU A 242 11.89 -6.98 18.34
CA LEU A 242 12.57 -8.27 18.41
C LEU A 242 12.03 -9.24 17.35
N TYR A 243 10.72 -9.33 17.22
CA TYR A 243 10.05 -10.28 16.33
C TYR A 243 9.83 -9.77 14.89
N TYR A 244 10.37 -8.59 14.57
CA TYR A 244 10.34 -8.04 13.21
C TYR A 244 11.65 -8.32 12.50
N ARG A 245 11.63 -9.20 11.50
CA ARG A 245 12.80 -9.63 10.72
C ARG A 245 13.94 -10.18 11.59
N MET A 246 13.58 -10.95 12.59
CA MET A 246 14.50 -11.58 13.54
C MET A 246 15.34 -12.67 12.85
N ASP A 247 16.56 -12.82 13.29
CA ASP A 247 17.43 -13.90 12.81
C ASP A 247 17.03 -15.26 13.40
N TYR A 248 17.09 -16.31 12.59
CA TYR A 248 16.85 -17.68 13.04
C TYR A 248 17.88 -18.21 14.05
N ASN A 249 19.05 -17.59 14.15
CA ASN A 249 20.04 -17.94 15.18
C ASN A 249 19.58 -17.64 16.60
N LEU A 250 18.60 -16.74 16.78
CA LEU A 250 17.98 -16.45 18.07
C LEU A 250 16.90 -17.46 18.47
N SER A 251 16.54 -18.41 17.60
CA SER A 251 15.50 -19.42 17.83
C SER A 251 15.83 -20.31 19.03
N GLY A 252 14.93 -20.34 20.01
CA GLY A 252 15.05 -21.15 21.24
C GLY A 252 15.98 -20.55 22.30
N ILE A 253 16.44 -19.31 22.14
CA ILE A 253 17.31 -18.61 23.09
C ILE A 253 16.49 -17.63 23.94
N ASN A 254 16.74 -17.57 25.26
CA ASN A 254 16.13 -16.59 26.17
C ASN A 254 14.60 -16.47 26.06
N GLY A 255 13.90 -17.62 26.01
CA GLY A 255 12.43 -17.64 25.91
C GLY A 255 11.85 -17.37 24.51
N ILE A 256 12.69 -17.16 23.50
CA ILE A 256 12.25 -17.03 22.11
C ILE A 256 11.77 -18.39 21.59
N PRO A 257 10.64 -18.50 20.90
CA PRO A 257 10.14 -19.75 20.33
C PRO A 257 11.15 -20.46 19.44
N ARG A 258 11.00 -21.79 19.35
CA ARG A 258 11.83 -22.60 18.44
C ARG A 258 11.27 -22.55 17.03
N TYR A 259 11.88 -21.76 16.13
CA TYR A 259 11.46 -21.57 14.75
C TYR A 259 12.10 -22.53 13.74
N LYS A 260 13.06 -23.39 14.16
CA LYS A 260 13.90 -24.17 13.23
C LYS A 260 13.38 -25.56 12.88
N ASN A 261 12.49 -26.15 13.69
CA ASN A 261 12.17 -27.60 13.60
C ASN A 261 10.88 -27.85 12.81
N ASN A 262 10.84 -28.89 11.96
CA ASN A 262 9.67 -29.44 11.26
C ASN A 262 8.77 -28.36 10.63
N ARG A 263 9.31 -27.62 9.65
CA ARG A 263 8.60 -26.48 9.06
C ARG A 263 7.92 -26.83 7.75
N ALA A 264 6.64 -26.50 7.64
CA ALA A 264 5.90 -26.43 6.39
C ALA A 264 5.75 -24.98 5.92
N TYR A 265 5.81 -24.75 4.63
CA TYR A 265 5.76 -23.41 4.04
C TYR A 265 4.62 -23.28 3.05
N VAL A 266 3.93 -22.14 3.07
CA VAL A 266 3.13 -21.65 1.95
C VAL A 266 3.75 -20.34 1.45
N LYS A 267 4.25 -20.37 0.25
CA LYS A 267 4.87 -19.21 -0.37
C LYS A 267 3.81 -18.32 -1.04
N ILE A 268 3.74 -17.06 -0.62
CA ILE A 268 2.89 -16.03 -1.21
C ILE A 268 3.75 -15.24 -2.20
N VAL A 269 3.76 -15.61 -3.46
CA VAL A 269 4.63 -15.06 -4.52
C VAL A 269 3.79 -14.50 -5.65
#